data_118012eba4fa33c88fb1b288c5523406
#
_entry.id   118012eba4fa33c88fb1b288c5523406
#
_cell.length_a   1.000
_cell.length_b   1.000
_cell.length_c   1.000
_cell.angle_alpha   90.00
_cell.angle_beta   90.00
_cell.angle_gamma   90.00
#
_symmetry.space_group_name_H-M   'P 1'
#
loop_
_entity.id
_entity.type
_entity.pdbx_description
1 polymer ?
#
loop_
_entity_poly.entity_id
_entity_poly.type
_entity_poly.pdbx_seq_one_letter_code
_entity_poly.pdbx_strand_id
1 'polypeptide(L)'
;MDFLVPKLSATMESVKVLRWLKHVGDKVAIGEPLVELETDKAAMDVESPVEATLEAVFAAEGAELAAGAVLARLGTAGEAALASTTNS
;
A
#
# COMPACT_ATOMS: atom_id res chain seq x y z
N MET A 1 -3.62 -8.01 -5.56
CA MET A 1 -3.24 -8.19 -4.14
C MET A 1 -3.56 -6.90 -3.39
N ASP A 2 -4.28 -7.03 -2.30
CA ASP A 2 -4.60 -5.87 -1.48
C ASP A 2 -3.42 -5.54 -0.57
N PHE A 3 -3.05 -4.27 -0.56
CA PHE A 3 -2.00 -3.77 0.31
C PHE A 3 -2.64 -3.17 1.55
N LEU A 4 -2.47 -3.83 2.68
CA LEU A 4 -3.15 -3.47 3.91
C LEU A 4 -2.25 -2.65 4.82
N VAL A 5 -2.87 -1.89 5.72
CA VAL A 5 -2.15 -1.21 6.79
C VAL A 5 -1.53 -2.27 7.68
N PRO A 6 -0.19 -2.34 7.79
CA PRO A 6 0.44 -3.30 8.67
C PRO A 6 0.28 -2.87 10.12
N LYS A 7 0.37 -3.83 11.02
CA LYS A 7 0.36 -3.54 12.44
C LYS A 7 1.78 -3.12 12.84
N LEU A 8 1.98 -1.82 12.94
CA LEU A 8 3.31 -1.25 13.21
C LEU A 8 3.68 -1.25 14.68
N SER A 9 2.69 -1.39 15.56
CA SER A 9 2.90 -1.39 16.99
C SER A 9 1.79 -2.22 17.66
N ALA A 10 2.10 -2.83 18.80
CA ALA A 10 1.12 -3.65 19.52
C ALA A 10 -0.07 -2.84 20.02
N THR A 11 0.12 -1.55 20.24
CA THR A 11 -0.91 -0.66 20.76
C THR A 11 -1.49 0.28 19.72
N MET A 12 -1.13 0.07 18.45
CA MET A 12 -1.58 0.94 17.38
C MET A 12 -3.07 0.79 17.12
N GLU A 13 -3.80 1.88 17.21
CA GLU A 13 -5.22 1.91 16.92
C GLU A 13 -5.51 2.42 15.53
N SER A 14 -4.74 3.43 15.10
CA SER A 14 -4.91 4.01 13.78
C SER A 14 -3.61 4.60 13.27
N VAL A 15 -3.55 4.80 11.95
CA VAL A 15 -2.44 5.48 11.30
C VAL A 15 -3.00 6.57 10.41
N LYS A 16 -2.20 7.58 10.15
CA LYS A 16 -2.55 8.64 9.23
C LYS A 16 -1.66 8.54 8.00
N VAL A 17 -2.26 8.65 6.82
CA VAL A 17 -1.49 8.68 5.57
C VAL A 17 -0.89 10.06 5.42
N LEU A 18 0.44 10.16 5.47
CA LEU A 18 1.12 11.42 5.30
C LEU A 18 1.29 11.76 3.83
N ARG A 19 1.78 10.81 3.07
CA ARG A 19 1.92 10.99 1.62
C ARG A 19 2.16 9.66 0.93
N TRP A 20 1.81 9.61 -0.34
CA TRP A 20 2.12 8.49 -1.21
C TRP A 20 3.45 8.77 -1.94
N LEU A 21 4.33 7.78 -1.94
CA LEU A 21 5.64 7.88 -2.58
C LEU A 21 5.60 7.31 -4.01
N LYS A 22 4.56 6.56 -4.33
CA LYS A 22 4.30 6.02 -5.65
C LYS A 22 2.91 6.40 -6.11
N HIS A 23 2.69 6.39 -7.41
CA HIS A 23 1.41 6.75 -8.01
C HIS A 23 0.82 5.57 -8.76
N VAL A 24 -0.49 5.62 -9.02
CA VAL A 24 -1.16 4.60 -9.81
C VAL A 24 -0.47 4.49 -11.17
N GLY A 25 -0.13 3.27 -11.53
CA GLY A 25 0.62 2.98 -12.76
C GLY A 25 2.11 2.78 -12.54
N ASP A 26 2.64 3.17 -11.39
CA ASP A 26 4.06 3.02 -11.11
C ASP A 26 4.40 1.58 -10.77
N LYS A 27 5.56 1.12 -11.23
CA LYS A 27 6.09 -0.18 -10.84
C LYS A 27 6.88 -0.03 -9.56
N VAL A 28 6.72 -1.02 -8.68
CA VAL A 28 7.42 -1.03 -7.41
C VAL A 28 8.18 -2.34 -7.28
N ALA A 29 9.35 -2.26 -6.67
CA ALA A 29 10.18 -3.43 -6.36
C ALA A 29 9.94 -3.85 -4.91
N ILE A 30 10.33 -5.07 -4.60
CA ILE A 30 10.32 -5.55 -3.21
C ILE A 30 11.17 -4.61 -2.36
N GLY A 31 10.62 -4.14 -1.24
CA GLY A 31 11.34 -3.26 -0.33
C GLY A 31 11.32 -1.79 -0.74
N GLU A 32 10.66 -1.45 -1.84
CA GLU A 32 10.55 -0.06 -2.25
C GLU A 32 9.43 0.64 -1.48
N PRO A 33 9.69 1.80 -0.88
CA PRO A 33 8.67 2.48 -0.09
C PRO A 33 7.51 2.96 -0.96
N LEU A 34 6.30 2.68 -0.51
CA LEU A 34 5.06 3.03 -1.22
C LEU A 34 4.39 4.24 -0.62
N VAL A 35 4.35 4.32 0.68
CA VAL A 35 3.55 5.32 1.39
C VAL A 35 4.20 5.64 2.73
N GLU A 36 4.10 6.89 3.14
CA GLU A 36 4.54 7.32 4.46
C GLU A 36 3.33 7.40 5.38
N LEU A 37 3.39 6.69 6.50
CA LEU A 37 2.33 6.67 7.49
C LEU A 37 2.83 7.25 8.80
N GLU A 38 1.92 7.90 9.53
CA GLU A 38 2.21 8.43 10.86
C GLU A 38 1.41 7.68 11.90
N THR A 39 2.09 7.23 12.94
CA THR A 39 1.47 6.67 14.14
C THR A 39 1.57 7.68 15.26
N ASP A 40 1.01 7.35 16.42
CA ASP A 40 1.12 8.19 17.60
C ASP A 40 2.55 8.38 18.11
N LYS A 41 3.48 7.58 17.61
CA LYS A 41 4.88 7.61 18.07
C LYS A 41 5.85 8.14 17.01
N ALA A 42 5.60 7.86 15.75
CA ALA A 42 6.56 8.22 14.70
C ALA A 42 5.96 8.10 13.32
N ALA A 43 6.58 8.77 12.37
CA ALA A 43 6.29 8.57 10.95
C ALA A 43 7.22 7.49 10.43
N MET A 44 6.73 6.67 9.50
CA MET A 44 7.55 5.63 8.88
C MET A 44 7.05 5.31 7.48
N ASP A 45 7.97 4.83 6.65
CA ASP A 45 7.64 4.40 5.30
C ASP A 45 7.23 2.93 5.32
N VAL A 46 6.18 2.61 4.57
CA VAL A 46 5.76 1.22 4.39
C VAL A 46 6.21 0.76 3.02
N GLU A 47 6.94 -0.34 3.01
CA GLU A 47 7.56 -0.88 1.81
C GLU A 47 6.68 -1.94 1.15
N SER A 48 6.85 -2.10 -0.16
CA SER A 48 6.14 -3.15 -0.87
C SER A 48 6.70 -4.52 -0.51
N PRO A 49 5.85 -5.49 -0.14
CA PRO A 49 6.30 -6.86 0.15
C PRO A 49 6.55 -7.68 -1.12
N VAL A 50 6.16 -7.17 -2.27
CA VAL A 50 6.27 -7.90 -3.53
C VAL A 50 6.64 -6.94 -4.64
N GLU A 51 7.19 -7.48 -5.74
CA GLU A 51 7.35 -6.73 -6.98
C GLU A 51 6.00 -6.64 -7.67
N ALA A 52 5.54 -5.43 -7.93
CA ALA A 52 4.18 -5.21 -8.43
C ALA A 52 4.04 -3.87 -9.12
N THR A 53 2.83 -3.61 -9.63
CA THR A 53 2.43 -2.30 -10.14
C THR A 53 1.34 -1.77 -9.23
N LEU A 54 1.41 -0.50 -8.86
CA LEU A 54 0.38 0.13 -8.06
C LEU A 54 -0.84 0.36 -8.94
N GLU A 55 -1.91 -0.38 -8.69
CA GLU A 55 -3.12 -0.34 -9.53
C GLU A 55 -4.16 0.64 -9.03
N ALA A 56 -4.30 0.77 -7.74
CA ALA A 56 -5.30 1.67 -7.15
C ALA A 56 -4.86 2.12 -5.77
N VAL A 57 -5.27 3.32 -5.40
CA VAL A 57 -5.04 3.89 -4.07
C VAL A 57 -6.40 4.14 -3.44
N PHE A 58 -6.65 3.51 -2.29
CA PHE A 58 -7.94 3.63 -1.61
C PHE A 58 -7.90 4.60 -0.43
N ALA A 59 -6.72 5.04 -0.03
CA ALA A 59 -6.56 5.98 1.08
C ALA A 59 -5.82 7.21 0.60
N ALA A 60 -6.47 8.35 0.68
CA ALA A 60 -5.87 9.62 0.27
C ALA A 60 -4.94 10.15 1.36
N GLU A 61 -4.05 11.06 0.97
CA GLU A 61 -3.22 11.77 1.93
C GLU A 61 -4.09 12.48 2.95
N GLY A 62 -3.73 12.35 4.21
CA GLY A 62 -4.49 12.88 5.32
C GLY A 62 -5.54 11.95 5.89
N ALA A 63 -5.80 10.81 5.25
CA ALA A 63 -6.77 9.85 5.74
C ALA A 63 -6.25 9.12 6.98
N GLU A 64 -7.15 8.80 7.90
CA GLU A 64 -6.84 7.99 9.07
C GLU A 64 -7.45 6.61 8.88
N LEU A 65 -6.66 5.58 9.16
CA LEU A 65 -7.05 4.20 8.93
C LEU A 65 -6.67 3.34 10.11
N ALA A 66 -7.46 2.29 10.34
CA ALA A 66 -7.12 1.28 11.33
C ALA A 66 -6.17 0.24 10.72
N ALA A 67 -5.46 -0.47 11.58
CA ALA A 67 -4.64 -1.60 11.14
C ALA A 67 -5.52 -2.63 10.43
N GLY A 68 -5.06 -3.15 9.31
CA GLY A 68 -5.82 -4.08 8.50
C GLY A 68 -6.70 -3.44 7.43
N ALA A 69 -6.85 -2.11 7.43
CA ALA A 69 -7.59 -1.43 6.37
C ALA A 69 -6.83 -1.52 5.05
N VAL A 70 -7.55 -1.52 3.94
CA VAL A 70 -6.94 -1.59 2.62
C VAL A 70 -6.41 -0.22 2.23
N LEU A 71 -5.10 -0.12 1.98
CA LEU A 71 -4.46 1.10 1.52
C LEU A 71 -4.51 1.23 0.00
N ALA A 72 -4.25 0.13 -0.67
CA ALA A 72 -4.07 0.16 -2.12
C ALA A 72 -4.22 -1.24 -2.69
N ARG A 73 -4.24 -1.31 -4.01
CA ARG A 73 -4.20 -2.59 -4.72
C ARG A 73 -2.91 -2.66 -5.52
N LEU A 74 -2.21 -3.77 -5.37
CA LEU A 74 -0.99 -4.06 -6.10
C LEU A 74 -1.26 -5.19 -7.11
N GLY A 75 -0.85 -4.97 -8.34
CA GLY A 75 -0.93 -6.01 -9.37
C GLY A 75 0.40 -6.72 -9.49
N THR A 76 0.47 -7.95 -9.01
CA THR A 76 1.67 -8.76 -9.18
C THR A 76 1.72 -9.30 -10.61
N ALA A 77 2.89 -9.75 -11.04
CA ALA A 77 3.05 -10.25 -12.39
C ALA A 77 2.09 -11.40 -12.70
N GLY A 78 1.90 -12.32 -11.74
CA GLY A 78 0.98 -13.43 -11.92
C GLY A 78 -0.47 -12.98 -11.98
N GLU A 79 -0.85 -12.07 -11.10
CA GLU A 79 -2.18 -11.49 -11.08
C GLU A 79 -2.48 -10.71 -12.35
N ALA A 80 -1.53 -9.89 -12.77
CA ALA A 80 -1.67 -9.08 -13.98
C ALA A 80 -1.83 -9.97 -15.20
N ALA A 81 -1.07 -11.05 -15.28
CA ALA A 81 -1.17 -12.00 -16.37
C ALA A 81 -2.53 -12.67 -16.41
N LEU A 82 -3.05 -13.07 -15.25
CA LEU A 82 -4.38 -13.67 -15.16
C LEU A 82 -5.47 -12.69 -15.55
N ALA A 83 -5.38 -11.48 -15.07
CA ALA A 83 -6.35 -10.43 -15.41
C ALA A 83 -6.31 -10.12 -16.89
N SER A 84 -5.13 -10.05 -17.46
CA SER A 84 -4.95 -9.82 -18.90
C SER A 84 -5.60 -10.93 -19.71
N THR A 85 -5.38 -12.18 -19.31
CA THR A 85 -5.96 -13.33 -19.99
C THR A 85 -7.48 -13.33 -19.90
N THR A 86 -7.98 -12.97 -18.75
CA THR A 86 -9.42 -12.93 -18.49
C THR A 86 -10.10 -11.85 -19.33
N ASN A 87 -9.44 -10.74 -19.49
CA ASN A 87 -10.02 -9.57 -20.13
C ASN A 87 -9.80 -9.51 -21.64
N SER A 88 -8.95 -10.35 -22.13
CA SER A 88 -8.69 -10.42 -23.57
C SER A 88 -9.54 -11.48 -24.25
#